data_94beec85e1242eca084371116e0f5f1f
#
_entry.id   94beec85e1242eca084371116e0f5f1f
#
_cell.length_a   1.000
_cell.length_b   1.000
_cell.length_c   1.000
_cell.angle_alpha   90.00
_cell.angle_beta   90.00
_cell.angle_gamma   90.00
#
_symmetry.space_group_name_H-M   'P 1'
#
loop_
_entity.id
_entity.type
_entity.pdbx_description
1 polymer ?
#
loop_
_entity_poly.entity_id
_entity_poly.type
_entity_poly.pdbx_seq_one_letter_code
_entity_poly.pdbx_strand_id
1 'polypeptide(L)' 'LDAAYPEARIGIEYEGDHHRTDERQWQRDIIKHDDLVRAGWRVIRVTRAQLLTEPGALVARIREALRA' A
#
# COMPACT_ATOMS: atom_id res chain seq x y z
N LEU A 1 3.91 4.27 -4.70
CA LEU A 1 3.66 4.31 -3.26
C LEU A 1 3.32 5.72 -2.81
N ASP A 2 2.34 5.84 -1.96
CA ASP A 2 1.93 7.15 -1.42
C ASP A 2 2.76 7.53 -0.20
N ALA A 3 3.24 6.53 0.54
CA ALA A 3 4.15 6.72 1.65
C ALA A 3 5.09 5.52 1.75
N ALA A 4 6.27 5.74 2.28
CA ALA A 4 7.25 4.68 2.42
C ALA A 4 8.09 4.86 3.68
N TYR A 5 8.44 3.74 4.28
CA TYR A 5 9.38 3.66 5.39
C TYR A 5 10.56 2.78 4.95
N PRO A 6 11.58 3.37 4.31
CA PRO A 6 12.66 2.59 3.70
C PRO A 6 13.44 1.72 4.68
N GLU A 7 13.65 2.20 5.89
CA GLU A 7 14.40 1.45 6.90
C GLU A 7 13.68 0.16 7.29
N ALA A 8 12.36 0.19 7.32
CA ALA A 8 11.54 -0.98 7.63
C ALA A 8 11.11 -1.74 6.38
N ARG A 9 11.37 -1.21 5.20
CA ARG A 9 10.92 -1.74 3.90
C ARG A 9 9.41 -1.93 3.85
N ILE A 10 8.69 -0.93 4.34
CA ILE A 10 7.23 -0.91 4.34
C ILE A 10 6.77 0.22 3.43
N GLY A 11 5.88 -0.10 2.52
CA GLY A 11 5.23 0.87 1.65
C GLY A 11 3.74 0.92 1.93
N ILE A 12 3.15 2.09 1.81
CA ILE A 12 1.72 2.27 1.97
C ILE A 12 1.16 2.76 0.64
N GLU A 13 0.13 2.12 0.16
CA GLU A 13 -0.52 2.46 -1.08
C GLU A 13 -2.00 2.71 -0.83
N TYR A 14 -2.47 3.90 -1.21
CA TYR A 14 -3.86 4.27 -1.09
C TYR A 14 -4.60 3.89 -2.36
N GLU A 15 -5.66 3.13 -2.21
CA GLU A 15 -6.55 2.80 -3.30
C GLU A 15 -7.82 3.65 -3.18
N GLY A 16 -7.92 4.65 -4.05
CA GLY A 16 -9.10 5.48 -4.16
C GLY A 16 -10.18 4.80 -5.01
N ASP A 17 -11.29 5.51 -5.22
CA ASP A 17 -12.43 5.01 -5.98
C ASP A 17 -12.22 5.12 -7.50
N HIS A 18 -11.01 4.96 -7.95
CA HIS A 18 -10.71 5.07 -9.37
C HIS A 18 -11.07 3.79 -10.10
N HIS A 19 -11.98 3.92 -11.05
CA HIS A 19 -12.15 2.89 -12.05
C HIS A 19 -11.01 3.00 -13.04
N ARG A 20 -10.09 2.07 -12.98
CA ARG A 20 -8.98 2.06 -13.92
C ARG A 20 -9.45 1.52 -15.25
N THR A 21 -9.48 2.41 -16.22
CA THR A 21 -9.80 2.04 -17.59
C THR A 21 -8.55 1.82 -18.43
N ASP A 22 -7.39 2.23 -17.92
CA ASP A 22 -6.13 2.09 -18.62
C ASP A 22 -5.42 0.79 -18.21
N GLU A 23 -5.49 -0.19 -19.09
CA GLU A 23 -4.85 -1.49 -18.88
C GLU A 23 -3.33 -1.40 -18.76
N ARG A 24 -2.69 -0.49 -19.50
CA ARG A 24 -1.24 -0.30 -19.43
C ARG A 24 -0.79 0.18 -18.06
N GLN A 25 -1.55 1.12 -17.50
CA GLN A 25 -1.27 1.63 -16.16
C GLN A 25 -1.43 0.52 -15.12
N TRP A 26 -2.47 -0.27 -15.25
CA TRP A 26 -2.74 -1.40 -14.37
C TRP A 26 -1.61 -2.43 -14.42
N GLN A 27 -1.13 -2.78 -15.63
CA GLN A 27 -0.01 -3.70 -15.79
C GLN A 27 1.28 -3.16 -15.16
N ARG A 28 1.58 -1.88 -15.33
CA ARG A 28 2.75 -1.25 -14.71
C ARG A 28 2.68 -1.31 -13.20
N ASP A 29 1.49 -1.08 -12.64
CA ASP A 29 1.30 -1.13 -11.19
C ASP A 29 1.52 -2.53 -10.64
N ILE A 30 1.07 -3.55 -11.34
CA ILE A 30 1.30 -4.95 -10.96
C ILE A 30 2.80 -5.27 -10.97
N ILE A 31 3.50 -4.90 -12.03
CA ILE A 31 4.94 -5.14 -12.14
C ILE A 31 5.70 -4.42 -11.03
N LYS A 32 5.37 -3.16 -10.80
CA LYS A 32 5.99 -2.36 -9.76
C LYS A 32 5.77 -2.96 -8.37
N HIS A 33 4.56 -3.41 -8.09
CA HIS A 33 4.23 -4.07 -6.83
C HIS A 33 5.04 -5.36 -6.67
N ASP A 34 5.12 -6.16 -7.71
CA ASP A 34 5.88 -7.41 -7.70
C ASP A 34 7.36 -7.15 -7.45
N ASP A 35 7.94 -6.13 -8.07
CA ASP A 35 9.33 -5.74 -7.87
C ASP A 35 9.60 -5.35 -6.41
N LEU A 36 8.67 -4.62 -5.78
CA LEU A 36 8.79 -4.24 -4.38
C LEU A 36 8.77 -5.46 -3.47
N VAL A 37 7.86 -6.39 -3.72
CA VAL A 37 7.77 -7.62 -2.94
C VAL A 37 9.05 -8.45 -3.07
N ARG A 38 9.59 -8.56 -4.28
CA ARG A 38 10.85 -9.27 -4.52
C ARG A 38 12.03 -8.61 -3.83
N ALA A 39 12.00 -7.30 -3.69
CA ALA A 39 13.02 -6.54 -2.97
C ALA A 39 12.89 -6.65 -1.45
N GLY A 40 11.92 -7.41 -0.96
CA GLY A 40 11.69 -7.60 0.46
C GLY A 40 10.79 -6.56 1.10
N TRP A 41 10.07 -5.78 0.30
CA TRP A 41 9.13 -4.79 0.81
C TRP A 41 7.80 -5.41 1.17
N ARG A 42 7.20 -4.92 2.24
CA ARG A 42 5.83 -5.21 2.60
C ARG A 42 4.97 -4.02 2.19
N VAL A 43 3.98 -4.25 1.35
CA VAL A 43 3.08 -3.21 0.87
C VAL A 43 1.75 -3.32 1.59
N ILE A 44 1.35 -2.25 2.27
CA ILE A 44 0.07 -2.17 2.96
C ILE A 44 -0.85 -1.33 2.11
N ARG A 45 -1.93 -1.92 1.64
CA ARG A 45 -2.94 -1.22 0.87
C ARG A 45 -4.02 -0.67 1.77
N VAL A 46 -4.36 0.58 1.53
CA VAL A 46 -5.35 1.31 2.32
C VAL A 46 -6.47 1.74 1.41
N THR A 47 -7.69 1.40 1.79
CA THR A 47 -8.88 1.81 1.04
C THR A 47 -9.49 3.05 1.68
N ARG A 48 -10.28 3.77 0.88
CA ARG A 48 -11.05 4.91 1.39
C ARG A 48 -11.98 4.49 2.53
N ALA A 49 -12.63 3.34 2.40
CA ALA A 49 -13.52 2.84 3.43
C ALA A 49 -12.79 2.64 4.77
N GLN A 50 -11.58 2.08 4.74
CA GLN A 50 -10.79 1.90 5.95
C GLN A 50 -10.42 3.24 6.60
N LEU A 51 -10.05 4.24 5.79
CA LEU A 51 -9.75 5.56 6.32
C LEU A 51 -10.94 6.24 6.98
N LEU A 52 -12.12 6.07 6.41
CA LEU A 52 -13.33 6.73 6.90
C LEU A 52 -13.98 6.01 8.07
N THR A 53 -13.95 4.68 8.08
CA THR A 53 -14.67 3.89 9.07
C THR A 53 -13.80 3.28 10.17
N GLU A 54 -12.52 3.01 9.86
CA GLU A 54 -11.63 2.32 10.79
C GLU A 54 -10.23 2.93 10.84
N PRO A 55 -10.10 4.25 11.03
CA PRO A 55 -8.78 4.89 11.01
C PRO A 55 -7.87 4.39 12.14
N GLY A 56 -8.43 4.10 13.32
CA GLY A 56 -7.66 3.60 14.45
C GLY A 56 -7.07 2.22 14.18
N ALA A 57 -7.85 1.33 13.59
CA ALA A 57 -7.40 -0.01 13.24
C ALA A 57 -6.29 0.05 12.18
N LEU A 58 -6.41 0.96 11.22
CA LEU A 58 -5.40 1.16 10.19
C LEU A 58 -4.06 1.62 10.79
N VAL A 59 -4.11 2.62 11.68
CA VAL A 59 -2.90 3.12 12.35
C VAL A 59 -2.25 2.01 13.19
N ALA A 60 -3.05 1.23 13.90
CA ALA A 60 -2.54 0.11 14.70
C ALA A 60 -1.84 -0.93 13.82
N ARG A 61 -2.40 -1.24 12.67
CA ARG A 61 -1.83 -2.17 11.70
C ARG A 61 -0.47 -1.70 11.18
N ILE A 62 -0.38 -0.42 10.86
CA ILE A 62 0.89 0.16 10.38
C ILE A 62 1.94 0.13 11.49
N ARG A 63 1.58 0.52 12.71
CA ARG A 63 2.48 0.49 13.85
C ARG A 63 3.00 -0.91 14.14
N GLU A 64 2.12 -1.89 14.08
CA GLU A 64 2.49 -3.28 14.28
C GLU A 64 3.48 -3.75 13.22
N ALA A 65 3.25 -3.39 11.96
CA ALA A 65 4.17 -3.72 10.88
C ALA A 65 5.55 -3.08 11.07
N LEU A 66 5.60 -1.85 11.59
CA LEU A 66 6.85 -1.14 11.84
C LEU A 66 7.65 -1.73 13.00
N ARG A 67 7.01 -2.45 13.91
CA ARG A 67 7.67 -3.11 15.04
C ARG A 67 8.27 -4.47 14.68
N ALA A 68 7.78 -5.04 13.62
CA ALA A 68 8.18 -6.41 13.25
C ALA A 68 9.61 -6.48 12.69
#